data_6550c3a586de4a6b5a17b2de664f0f22
#
_entry.id   6550c3a586de4a6b5a17b2de664f0f22
#
_cell.length_a   1.000
_cell.length_b   1.000
_cell.length_c   1.000
_cell.angle_alpha   90.00
_cell.angle_beta   90.00
_cell.angle_gamma   90.00
#
_symmetry.space_group_name_H-M   'P 1'
#
loop_
_entity.id
_entity.type
_entity.pdbx_description
1 polymer ?
#
loop_
_entity_poly.entity_id
_entity_poly.type
_entity_poly.pdbx_seq_one_letter_code
_entity_poly.pdbx_strand_id
1 'polypeptide(L)'
;MSSPAHQGLILLRLPAQEERVEQLLRVHNFNVSRDGFGAGENQSLERPFGHADPGDMFAWAGATASWPNRTEPGGSRGLDDYFTRDFSRNIGAEIMGRNKFGPQRGPWADHEWQGWWGDEPPFHTPVFVMTHYLRPSFTLSDTTFHFVNADPATVLAQAREAAQGRDVRLGGGAITIRQFLDADLVDMLHVAVSQVELGSGSRLWESPDQLDDRYHHEVVPSPSGVTHHLFWRR
;
A
#
# COMPACT_ATOMS: atom_id res chain seq x y z
N MET A 1 21.51 -37.27 -65.14
CA MET A 1 21.12 -35.90 -64.73
C MET A 1 20.45 -35.99 -63.35
N SER A 2 21.22 -35.71 -62.33
CA SER A 2 20.78 -35.85 -60.93
C SER A 2 20.32 -34.50 -60.39
N SER A 3 19.11 -34.47 -59.87
CA SER A 3 18.50 -33.28 -59.24
C SER A 3 19.02 -33.12 -57.81
N PRO A 4 19.32 -31.90 -57.30
CA PRO A 4 19.77 -31.70 -55.95
C PRO A 4 18.59 -31.64 -54.96
N ALA A 5 18.78 -32.36 -53.86
CA ALA A 5 17.86 -32.38 -52.74
C ALA A 5 17.86 -31.01 -52.00
N HIS A 6 16.68 -30.43 -51.84
CA HIS A 6 16.47 -29.27 -50.97
C HIS A 6 16.52 -29.70 -49.48
N GLN A 7 17.57 -29.33 -48.78
CA GLN A 7 17.60 -29.39 -47.31
C GLN A 7 16.78 -28.23 -46.76
N GLY A 8 15.60 -28.57 -46.26
CA GLY A 8 14.77 -27.62 -45.53
C GLY A 8 15.40 -27.25 -44.16
N LEU A 9 15.73 -25.98 -43.99
CA LEU A 9 16.21 -25.41 -42.72
C LEU A 9 15.06 -25.39 -41.73
N ILE A 10 15.08 -26.28 -40.73
CA ILE A 10 14.15 -26.25 -39.62
C ILE A 10 14.59 -25.11 -38.66
N LEU A 11 13.94 -23.96 -38.77
CA LEU A 11 14.05 -22.88 -37.79
C LEU A 11 13.40 -23.34 -36.48
N LEU A 12 14.18 -23.79 -35.52
CA LEU A 12 13.75 -23.97 -34.14
C LEU A 12 13.35 -22.59 -33.59
N ARG A 13 12.03 -22.33 -33.52
CA ARG A 13 11.51 -21.21 -32.73
C ARG A 13 11.78 -21.52 -31.27
N LEU A 14 12.76 -20.82 -30.67
CA LEU A 14 12.89 -20.73 -29.23
C LEU A 14 11.57 -20.14 -28.70
N PRO A 15 10.97 -20.71 -27.63
CA PRO A 15 9.84 -20.08 -26.99
C PRO A 15 10.26 -18.66 -26.57
N ALA A 16 9.43 -17.67 -26.92
CA ALA A 16 9.59 -16.33 -26.38
C ALA A 16 9.65 -16.45 -24.85
N GLN A 17 10.75 -16.03 -24.26
CA GLN A 17 10.76 -15.78 -22.82
C GLN A 17 9.71 -14.68 -22.60
N GLU A 18 8.56 -15.06 -22.04
CA GLU A 18 7.67 -14.09 -21.46
C GLU A 18 8.50 -13.37 -20.38
N GLU A 19 8.85 -12.11 -20.63
CA GLU A 19 9.37 -11.23 -19.60
C GLU A 19 8.33 -11.25 -18.47
N ARG A 20 8.61 -11.99 -17.42
CA ARG A 20 7.82 -11.92 -16.20
C ARG A 20 7.99 -10.50 -15.67
N VAL A 21 7.01 -9.66 -15.90
CA VAL A 21 6.92 -8.37 -15.20
C VAL A 21 6.90 -8.72 -13.72
N GLU A 22 7.94 -8.30 -13.01
CA GLU A 22 8.07 -8.58 -11.59
C GLU A 22 6.94 -7.86 -10.84
N GLN A 23 6.16 -8.61 -10.05
CA GLN A 23 5.09 -8.06 -9.21
C GLN A 23 5.72 -7.31 -8.04
N LEU A 24 5.59 -6.00 -8.03
CA LEU A 24 6.15 -5.16 -6.98
C LEU A 24 5.28 -5.16 -5.73
N LEU A 25 5.92 -5.09 -4.56
CA LEU A 25 5.27 -4.68 -3.31
C LEU A 25 5.46 -3.18 -3.13
N ARG A 26 4.35 -2.43 -3.18
CA ARG A 26 4.36 -0.98 -3.21
C ARG A 26 3.62 -0.39 -2.00
N VAL A 27 4.24 0.56 -1.33
CA VAL A 27 3.58 1.45 -0.38
C VAL A 27 3.28 2.76 -1.09
N HIS A 28 2.01 3.15 -1.16
CA HIS A 28 1.58 4.37 -1.82
C HIS A 28 0.88 5.32 -0.84
N ASN A 29 1.24 6.59 -0.92
CA ASN A 29 0.57 7.68 -0.20
C ASN A 29 0.46 7.40 1.31
N PHE A 30 1.50 6.81 1.90
CA PHE A 30 1.50 6.61 3.34
C PHE A 30 1.82 7.93 4.03
N ASN A 31 0.91 8.40 4.87
CA ASN A 31 1.07 9.68 5.55
C ASN A 31 1.74 9.50 6.90
N VAL A 32 2.70 10.37 7.19
CA VAL A 32 3.30 10.51 8.53
C VAL A 32 3.37 11.98 8.94
N SER A 33 3.39 12.20 10.25
CA SER A 33 3.74 13.49 10.84
C SER A 33 5.21 13.83 10.58
N ARG A 34 5.61 15.08 10.80
CA ARG A 34 7.00 15.52 10.64
C ARG A 34 7.98 14.73 11.50
N ASP A 35 7.54 14.24 12.63
CA ASP A 35 8.30 13.40 13.58
C ASP A 35 8.09 11.88 13.35
N GLY A 36 7.53 11.47 12.19
CA GLY A 36 7.53 10.10 11.66
C GLY A 36 6.41 9.18 12.13
N PHE A 37 5.32 9.71 12.70
CA PHE A 37 4.18 8.89 13.15
C PHE A 37 3.06 8.82 12.10
N GLY A 38 2.59 7.61 11.79
CA GLY A 38 1.45 7.38 10.91
C GLY A 38 0.09 7.50 11.60
N ALA A 39 0.05 7.49 12.91
CA ALA A 39 -1.12 7.71 13.76
C ALA A 39 -0.67 8.05 15.18
N GLY A 40 -1.49 8.78 15.91
CA GLY A 40 -1.31 9.08 17.32
C GLY A 40 -1.65 7.90 18.24
N GLU A 41 -1.59 8.15 19.54
CA GLU A 41 -1.98 7.18 20.58
C GLU A 41 -3.50 7.10 20.77
N ASN A 42 -3.91 6.05 21.48
CA ASN A 42 -5.32 5.83 21.84
C ASN A 42 -6.28 5.77 20.66
N GLN A 43 -5.86 5.05 19.60
CA GLN A 43 -6.75 4.73 18.49
C GLN A 43 -7.97 3.95 18.97
N SER A 44 -9.16 4.38 18.52
CA SER A 44 -10.44 3.73 18.76
C SER A 44 -11.33 3.78 17.52
N LEU A 45 -12.51 3.18 17.57
CA LEU A 45 -13.47 3.27 16.45
C LEU A 45 -13.93 4.71 16.21
N GLU A 46 -14.04 5.53 17.25
CA GLU A 46 -14.43 6.95 17.15
C GLU A 46 -13.24 7.84 16.75
N ARG A 47 -12.02 7.37 17.03
CA ARG A 47 -10.78 8.09 16.75
C ARG A 47 -9.76 7.16 16.08
N PRO A 48 -9.91 6.84 14.79
CA PRO A 48 -9.08 5.87 14.09
C PRO A 48 -7.59 6.27 14.01
N PHE A 49 -7.29 7.55 14.11
CA PHE A 49 -5.92 8.09 14.15
C PHE A 49 -5.46 8.49 15.56
N GLY A 50 -6.21 8.09 16.61
CA GLY A 50 -5.92 8.44 18.00
C GLY A 50 -6.07 9.93 18.26
N HIS A 51 -5.05 10.56 18.82
CA HIS A 51 -5.04 12.01 19.07
C HIS A 51 -4.64 12.84 17.83
N ALA A 52 -4.19 12.19 16.74
CA ALA A 52 -3.90 12.89 15.50
C ALA A 52 -5.20 13.34 14.81
N ASP A 53 -5.20 14.56 14.26
CA ASP A 53 -6.27 15.02 13.38
C ASP A 53 -6.01 14.52 11.94
N PRO A 54 -6.86 13.63 11.41
CA PRO A 54 -6.71 13.17 10.04
C PRO A 54 -6.90 14.30 9.01
N GLY A 55 -7.69 15.32 9.33
CA GLY A 55 -7.88 16.49 8.47
C GLY A 55 -6.55 17.19 8.19
N ASP A 56 -5.75 17.40 9.22
CA ASP A 56 -4.43 18.02 9.09
C ASP A 56 -3.40 17.11 8.41
N MET A 57 -3.40 15.81 8.75
CA MET A 57 -2.44 14.85 8.17
C MET A 57 -2.68 14.59 6.69
N PHE A 58 -3.94 14.59 6.25
CA PHE A 58 -4.32 14.24 4.87
C PHE A 58 -4.78 15.46 4.05
N ALA A 59 -4.64 16.68 4.56
CA ALA A 59 -5.07 17.92 3.90
C ALA A 59 -4.58 18.01 2.44
N TRP A 60 -3.32 17.65 2.19
CA TRP A 60 -2.70 17.67 0.87
C TRP A 60 -3.43 16.77 -0.13
N ALA A 61 -3.77 15.53 0.27
CA ALA A 61 -4.47 14.57 -0.59
C ALA A 61 -5.94 14.95 -0.78
N GLY A 62 -6.62 15.33 0.30
CA GLY A 62 -8.02 15.78 0.26
C GLY A 62 -8.26 17.01 -0.62
N ALA A 63 -7.25 17.86 -0.80
CA ALA A 63 -7.32 19.04 -1.67
C ALA A 63 -7.21 18.69 -3.16
N THR A 64 -6.79 17.46 -3.55
CA THR A 64 -6.54 17.07 -4.94
C THR A 64 -7.83 16.76 -5.71
N ALA A 65 -7.77 16.90 -7.03
CA ALA A 65 -8.90 16.57 -7.91
C ALA A 65 -9.17 15.05 -7.96
N SER A 66 -8.15 14.23 -7.75
CA SER A 66 -8.21 12.75 -7.80
C SER A 66 -8.47 12.10 -6.43
N TRP A 67 -8.80 12.89 -5.38
CA TRP A 67 -9.14 12.32 -4.09
C TRP A 67 -10.37 11.40 -4.19
N PRO A 68 -10.30 10.10 -3.82
CA PRO A 68 -11.38 9.14 -4.05
C PRO A 68 -12.71 9.51 -3.38
N ASN A 69 -12.65 10.19 -2.23
CA ASN A 69 -13.84 10.58 -1.47
C ASN A 69 -14.33 12.01 -1.79
N ARG A 70 -13.87 12.61 -2.88
CA ARG A 70 -14.34 13.92 -3.30
C ARG A 70 -15.75 13.84 -3.84
N THR A 71 -16.68 14.56 -3.21
CA THR A 71 -18.08 14.64 -3.62
C THR A 71 -18.35 15.81 -4.55
N GLU A 72 -17.51 16.87 -4.48
CA GLU A 72 -17.70 18.09 -5.26
C GLU A 72 -16.67 18.20 -6.40
N PRO A 73 -17.06 18.72 -7.56
CA PRO A 73 -16.12 19.03 -8.65
C PRO A 73 -15.03 20.01 -8.22
N GLY A 74 -13.83 19.87 -8.79
CA GLY A 74 -12.72 20.77 -8.51
C GLY A 74 -11.52 20.02 -7.90
N GLY A 75 -10.76 20.74 -7.05
CA GLY A 75 -9.52 20.24 -6.48
C GLY A 75 -8.29 20.63 -7.29
N SER A 76 -7.14 20.60 -6.62
CA SER A 76 -5.85 20.94 -7.24
C SER A 76 -5.42 19.85 -8.22
N ARG A 77 -4.74 20.29 -9.30
CA ARG A 77 -4.08 19.41 -10.27
C ARG A 77 -2.61 19.79 -10.31
N GLY A 78 -1.76 18.89 -9.88
CA GLY A 78 -0.32 19.14 -9.77
C GLY A 78 0.40 17.95 -9.17
N LEU A 79 1.48 18.21 -8.43
CA LEU A 79 2.32 17.18 -7.85
C LEU A 79 1.53 16.26 -6.90
N ASP A 80 0.77 16.84 -5.98
CA ASP A 80 -0.03 16.06 -5.02
C ASP A 80 -1.09 15.23 -5.74
N ASP A 81 -1.76 15.79 -6.74
CA ASP A 81 -2.76 15.07 -7.54
C ASP A 81 -2.15 13.93 -8.35
N TYR A 82 -0.90 14.08 -8.80
CA TYR A 82 -0.17 12.99 -9.46
C TYR A 82 -0.07 11.76 -8.56
N PHE A 83 0.32 11.95 -7.30
CA PHE A 83 0.43 10.86 -6.33
C PHE A 83 -0.93 10.31 -5.92
N THR A 84 -1.93 11.16 -5.71
CA THR A 84 -3.28 10.73 -5.33
C THR A 84 -3.93 9.89 -6.44
N ARG A 85 -3.75 10.28 -7.70
CA ARG A 85 -4.30 9.59 -8.87
C ARG A 85 -3.73 8.18 -9.08
N ASP A 86 -2.48 7.95 -8.67
CA ASP A 86 -1.80 6.66 -8.89
C ASP A 86 -2.13 5.59 -7.83
N PHE A 87 -3.02 5.91 -6.91
CA PHE A 87 -3.33 5.10 -5.73
C PHE A 87 -3.64 3.62 -6.00
N SER A 88 -4.45 3.32 -7.02
CA SER A 88 -4.89 1.96 -7.34
C SER A 88 -4.32 1.43 -8.66
N ARG A 89 -3.44 2.17 -9.32
CA ARG A 89 -2.91 1.81 -10.63
C ARG A 89 -2.10 0.52 -10.57
N ASN A 90 -2.49 -0.47 -11.37
CA ASN A 90 -1.88 -1.80 -11.47
C ASN A 90 -1.87 -2.59 -10.14
N ILE A 91 -2.77 -2.29 -9.20
CA ILE A 91 -2.87 -3.04 -7.94
C ILE A 91 -3.82 -4.23 -8.12
N GLY A 92 -3.36 -5.42 -7.77
CA GLY A 92 -4.11 -6.67 -7.86
C GLY A 92 -4.48 -7.29 -6.52
N ALA A 93 -3.81 -6.88 -5.44
CA ALA A 93 -4.14 -7.26 -4.08
C ALA A 93 -3.66 -6.18 -3.10
N GLU A 94 -4.25 -6.15 -1.91
CA GLU A 94 -3.83 -5.29 -0.81
C GLU A 94 -3.43 -6.10 0.41
N ILE A 95 -2.43 -5.62 1.15
CA ILE A 95 -2.07 -6.11 2.49
C ILE A 95 -2.23 -4.95 3.47
N MET A 96 -2.85 -5.20 4.62
CA MET A 96 -2.93 -4.23 5.70
C MET A 96 -2.84 -4.89 7.07
N GLY A 97 -2.39 -4.14 8.06
CA GLY A 97 -2.43 -4.56 9.45
C GLY A 97 -3.83 -4.41 10.04
N ARG A 98 -4.13 -5.19 11.08
CA ARG A 98 -5.40 -5.17 11.78
C ARG A 98 -5.83 -3.78 12.24
N ASN A 99 -4.89 -2.93 12.71
CA ASN A 99 -5.22 -1.57 13.16
C ASN A 99 -5.80 -0.69 12.04
N LYS A 100 -5.35 -0.88 10.80
CA LYS A 100 -5.93 -0.17 9.65
C LYS A 100 -7.33 -0.68 9.33
N PHE A 101 -7.59 -1.96 9.51
CA PHE A 101 -8.93 -2.53 9.35
C PHE A 101 -9.86 -2.14 10.49
N GLY A 102 -9.36 -2.10 11.73
CA GLY A 102 -10.07 -1.64 12.92
C GLY A 102 -9.19 -1.78 14.17
N PRO A 103 -9.15 -0.78 15.06
CA PRO A 103 -8.22 -0.70 16.18
C PRO A 103 -8.58 -1.57 17.39
N GLN A 104 -9.53 -2.50 17.24
CA GLN A 104 -9.91 -3.41 18.33
C GLN A 104 -8.73 -4.32 18.70
N ARG A 105 -8.55 -4.59 19.98
CA ARG A 105 -7.49 -5.42 20.54
C ARG A 105 -8.02 -6.80 20.95
N GLY A 106 -7.12 -7.80 20.99
CA GLY A 106 -7.47 -9.15 21.41
C GLY A 106 -8.38 -9.90 20.41
N PRO A 107 -9.14 -10.92 20.86
CA PRO A 107 -10.13 -11.61 20.05
C PRO A 107 -11.17 -10.63 19.45
N TRP A 108 -11.79 -11.04 18.36
CA TRP A 108 -12.86 -10.24 17.75
C TRP A 108 -14.09 -10.25 18.67
N ALA A 109 -14.36 -9.12 19.30
CA ALA A 109 -15.54 -8.95 20.13
C ALA A 109 -16.81 -8.72 19.29
N ASP A 110 -16.61 -8.17 18.07
CA ASP A 110 -17.67 -7.86 17.14
C ASP A 110 -17.27 -8.36 15.74
N HIS A 111 -17.95 -9.40 15.26
CA HIS A 111 -17.77 -9.95 13.91
C HIS A 111 -18.56 -9.18 12.86
N GLU A 112 -19.49 -8.31 13.28
CA GLU A 112 -20.25 -7.43 12.37
C GLU A 112 -19.40 -6.24 11.88
N TRP A 113 -18.31 -5.93 12.57
CA TRP A 113 -17.38 -4.90 12.09
C TRP A 113 -16.75 -5.29 10.74
N GLN A 114 -17.01 -4.50 9.71
CA GLN A 114 -16.61 -4.76 8.32
C GLN A 114 -15.54 -3.78 7.80
N GLY A 115 -14.95 -2.98 8.67
CA GLY A 115 -13.98 -1.95 8.30
C GLY A 115 -14.63 -0.56 8.22
N TRP A 116 -13.85 0.39 7.71
CA TRP A 116 -14.22 1.81 7.68
C TRP A 116 -14.94 2.25 6.40
N TRP A 117 -15.01 1.40 5.39
CA TRP A 117 -15.29 1.79 4.00
C TRP A 117 -16.73 1.58 3.56
N GLY A 118 -17.61 1.08 4.44
CA GLY A 118 -19.01 0.79 4.10
C GLY A 118 -19.13 -0.36 3.09
N ASP A 119 -20.24 -0.39 2.36
CA ASP A 119 -20.61 -1.52 1.48
C ASP A 119 -19.78 -1.60 0.20
N GLU A 120 -19.11 -0.49 -0.19
CA GLU A 120 -18.29 -0.39 -1.39
C GLU A 120 -16.84 0.03 -1.05
N PRO A 121 -16.01 -0.88 -0.51
CA PRO A 121 -14.62 -0.57 -0.22
C PRO A 121 -13.85 -0.21 -1.49
N PRO A 122 -12.93 0.80 -1.44
CA PRO A 122 -12.26 1.34 -2.62
C PRO A 122 -11.12 0.47 -3.14
N PHE A 123 -11.02 -0.78 -2.73
CA PHE A 123 -9.90 -1.65 -3.09
C PHE A 123 -10.12 -2.39 -4.39
N HIS A 124 -11.34 -2.91 -4.65
CA HIS A 124 -11.71 -3.68 -5.83
C HIS A 124 -10.75 -4.85 -6.11
N THR A 125 -10.18 -5.43 -5.05
CA THR A 125 -9.18 -6.50 -5.07
C THR A 125 -9.29 -7.31 -3.78
N PRO A 126 -8.70 -8.54 -3.70
CA PRO A 126 -8.50 -9.22 -2.44
C PRO A 126 -7.65 -8.40 -1.46
N VAL A 127 -8.06 -8.35 -0.20
CA VAL A 127 -7.41 -7.61 0.90
C VAL A 127 -7.00 -8.61 1.98
N PHE A 128 -5.72 -8.67 2.31
CA PHE A 128 -5.15 -9.53 3.34
C PHE A 128 -4.92 -8.71 4.62
N VAL A 129 -5.73 -8.97 5.64
CA VAL A 129 -5.65 -8.32 6.95
C VAL A 129 -4.78 -9.16 7.88
N MET A 130 -3.58 -8.68 8.19
CA MET A 130 -2.66 -9.35 9.10
C MET A 130 -3.13 -9.21 10.54
N THR A 131 -3.39 -10.34 11.21
CA THR A 131 -3.91 -10.38 12.58
C THR A 131 -3.53 -11.68 13.28
N HIS A 132 -3.30 -11.63 14.60
CA HIS A 132 -3.11 -12.84 15.42
C HIS A 132 -4.43 -13.59 15.72
N TYR A 133 -5.56 -12.92 15.52
CA TYR A 133 -6.89 -13.49 15.79
C TYR A 133 -7.65 -13.63 14.48
N LEU A 134 -7.79 -14.86 14.01
CA LEU A 134 -8.49 -15.14 12.75
C LEU A 134 -10.00 -14.93 12.90
N ARG A 135 -10.63 -14.64 11.79
CA ARG A 135 -12.09 -14.67 11.60
C ARG A 135 -12.40 -15.12 10.17
N PRO A 136 -13.64 -15.52 9.86
CA PRO A 136 -14.05 -15.87 8.51
C PRO A 136 -13.83 -14.71 7.54
N SER A 137 -13.41 -15.01 6.31
CA SER A 137 -13.36 -14.06 5.22
C SER A 137 -14.78 -13.62 4.84
N PHE A 138 -14.92 -12.41 4.34
CA PHE A 138 -16.17 -11.90 3.82
C PHE A 138 -15.93 -10.98 2.62
N THR A 139 -16.97 -10.76 1.83
CA THR A 139 -16.92 -9.92 0.62
C THR A 139 -17.92 -8.78 0.74
N LEU A 140 -17.48 -7.56 0.41
CA LEU A 140 -18.30 -6.38 0.23
C LEU A 140 -18.08 -5.88 -1.20
N SER A 141 -19.17 -5.80 -1.99
CA SER A 141 -19.08 -5.50 -3.41
C SER A 141 -18.10 -6.45 -4.12
N ASP A 142 -17.00 -5.97 -4.64
CA ASP A 142 -15.95 -6.73 -5.32
C ASP A 142 -14.62 -6.81 -4.51
N THR A 143 -14.66 -6.46 -3.23
CA THR A 143 -13.55 -6.55 -2.29
C THR A 143 -13.73 -7.70 -1.32
N THR A 144 -12.81 -8.66 -1.29
CA THR A 144 -12.82 -9.76 -0.33
C THR A 144 -11.75 -9.55 0.73
N PHE A 145 -12.14 -9.52 1.99
CA PHE A 145 -11.23 -9.44 3.14
C PHE A 145 -10.87 -10.83 3.65
N HIS A 146 -9.58 -11.15 3.65
CA HIS A 146 -8.98 -12.36 4.21
C HIS A 146 -8.22 -12.01 5.48
N PHE A 147 -8.41 -12.78 6.56
CA PHE A 147 -7.72 -12.56 7.82
C PHE A 147 -6.62 -13.60 8.00
N VAL A 148 -5.37 -13.16 8.13
CA VAL A 148 -4.18 -14.01 8.02
C VAL A 148 -3.29 -13.82 9.25
N ASN A 149 -2.91 -14.94 9.87
CA ASN A 149 -1.87 -15.00 10.90
C ASN A 149 -0.64 -15.69 10.33
N ALA A 150 0.23 -14.93 9.69
CA ALA A 150 1.46 -15.40 9.10
C ALA A 150 2.53 -14.30 9.10
N ASP A 151 3.77 -14.67 8.81
CA ASP A 151 4.87 -13.74 8.62
C ASP A 151 4.71 -12.92 7.32
N PRO A 152 5.42 -11.79 7.19
CA PRO A 152 5.31 -10.91 6.02
C PRO A 152 5.58 -11.60 4.68
N ALA A 153 6.55 -12.50 4.60
CA ALA A 153 6.90 -13.18 3.35
C ALA A 153 5.79 -14.13 2.90
N THR A 154 5.22 -14.88 3.84
CA THR A 154 4.09 -15.79 3.59
C THR A 154 2.84 -15.02 3.14
N VAL A 155 2.50 -13.91 3.80
CA VAL A 155 1.35 -13.07 3.40
C VAL A 155 1.58 -12.46 2.02
N LEU A 156 2.80 -11.97 1.74
CA LEU A 156 3.13 -11.43 0.42
C LEU A 156 2.99 -12.48 -0.69
N ALA A 157 3.43 -13.72 -0.44
CA ALA A 157 3.28 -14.79 -1.42
C ALA A 157 1.81 -15.06 -1.76
N GLN A 158 0.93 -15.12 -0.75
CA GLN A 158 -0.51 -15.27 -0.94
C GLN A 158 -1.12 -14.08 -1.71
N ALA A 159 -0.73 -12.87 -1.36
CA ALA A 159 -1.20 -11.66 -2.03
C ALA A 159 -0.73 -11.58 -3.50
N ARG A 160 0.52 -11.97 -3.80
CA ARG A 160 1.04 -12.04 -5.17
C ARG A 160 0.29 -13.06 -6.03
N GLU A 161 -0.04 -14.22 -5.47
CA GLU A 161 -0.87 -15.23 -6.15
C GLU A 161 -2.25 -14.64 -6.48
N ALA A 162 -2.91 -14.01 -5.51
CA ALA A 162 -4.22 -13.38 -5.69
C ALA A 162 -4.18 -12.18 -6.66
N ALA A 163 -3.07 -11.47 -6.74
CA ALA A 163 -2.90 -10.31 -7.62
C ALA A 163 -2.77 -10.63 -9.11
N GLN A 164 -2.57 -11.90 -9.47
CA GLN A 164 -2.57 -12.40 -10.86
C GLN A 164 -1.65 -11.59 -11.80
N GLY A 165 -0.40 -11.38 -11.40
CA GLY A 165 0.60 -10.68 -12.19
C GLY A 165 0.61 -9.15 -12.01
N ARG A 166 -0.38 -8.57 -11.31
CA ARG A 166 -0.37 -7.15 -10.91
C ARG A 166 0.40 -6.95 -9.60
N ASP A 167 0.70 -5.70 -9.28
CA ASP A 167 1.40 -5.33 -8.05
C ASP A 167 0.54 -5.59 -6.80
N VAL A 168 1.22 -5.71 -5.67
CA VAL A 168 0.59 -5.76 -4.35
C VAL A 168 0.80 -4.42 -3.66
N ARG A 169 -0.27 -3.85 -3.10
CA ARG A 169 -0.16 -2.65 -2.27
C ARG A 169 -0.09 -3.01 -0.79
N LEU A 170 0.92 -2.48 -0.09
CA LEU A 170 1.01 -2.51 1.35
C LEU A 170 0.41 -1.22 1.92
N GLY A 171 -0.84 -1.29 2.37
CA GLY A 171 -1.60 -0.12 2.78
C GLY A 171 -1.32 0.39 4.20
N GLY A 172 -0.52 -0.32 4.98
CA GLY A 172 -0.16 0.11 6.34
C GLY A 172 -0.94 -0.63 7.43
N GLY A 173 -1.01 -0.20 8.74
CA GLY A 173 -0.32 0.98 9.35
C GLY A 173 1.22 0.92 9.44
N ALA A 174 1.76 1.91 10.11
CA ALA A 174 3.21 2.09 10.26
C ALA A 174 3.94 0.83 10.76
N ILE A 175 3.41 0.16 11.78
CA ILE A 175 4.00 -1.07 12.33
C ILE A 175 4.06 -2.17 11.27
N THR A 176 2.99 -2.34 10.49
CA THR A 176 2.95 -3.34 9.43
C THR A 176 3.96 -3.02 8.34
N ILE A 177 4.05 -1.75 7.90
CA ILE A 177 5.06 -1.34 6.90
C ILE A 177 6.47 -1.63 7.41
N ARG A 178 6.78 -1.32 8.69
CA ARG A 178 8.10 -1.65 9.26
C ARG A 178 8.41 -3.14 9.21
N GLN A 179 7.44 -4.01 9.54
CA GLN A 179 7.65 -5.46 9.45
C GLN A 179 8.07 -5.92 8.05
N PHE A 180 7.50 -5.32 6.99
CA PHE A 180 7.88 -5.63 5.62
C PHE A 180 9.21 -4.97 5.21
N LEU A 181 9.52 -3.79 5.71
CA LEU A 181 10.83 -3.15 5.53
C LEU A 181 11.94 -3.93 6.23
N ASP A 182 11.70 -4.41 7.45
CA ASP A 182 12.66 -5.20 8.24
C ASP A 182 12.91 -6.57 7.58
N ALA A 183 11.89 -7.12 6.93
CA ALA A 183 11.99 -8.37 6.14
C ALA A 183 12.57 -8.16 4.73
N ASP A 184 12.94 -6.94 4.37
CA ASP A 184 13.47 -6.55 3.06
C ASP A 184 12.56 -6.92 1.88
N LEU A 185 11.25 -6.70 2.01
CA LEU A 185 10.23 -7.10 1.04
C LEU A 185 9.63 -5.94 0.23
N VAL A 186 9.80 -4.68 0.66
CA VAL A 186 9.19 -3.52 0.00
C VAL A 186 10.04 -3.10 -1.21
N ASP A 187 9.44 -3.03 -2.40
CA ASP A 187 10.14 -2.65 -3.63
C ASP A 187 10.07 -1.13 -3.87
N MET A 188 8.91 -0.53 -3.59
CA MET A 188 8.69 0.91 -3.71
C MET A 188 7.95 1.44 -2.48
N LEU A 189 8.40 2.58 -1.97
CA LEU A 189 7.78 3.24 -0.83
C LEU A 189 7.60 4.73 -1.13
N HIS A 190 6.37 5.21 -1.09
CA HIS A 190 6.03 6.63 -1.11
C HIS A 190 5.43 7.04 0.23
N VAL A 191 6.09 7.97 0.90
CA VAL A 191 5.65 8.54 2.17
C VAL A 191 5.46 10.05 2.02
N ALA A 192 4.28 10.53 2.37
CA ALA A 192 3.96 11.95 2.46
C ALA A 192 4.16 12.43 3.90
N VAL A 193 5.14 13.28 4.12
CA VAL A 193 5.47 13.86 5.42
C VAL A 193 4.75 15.19 5.58
N SER A 194 3.77 15.24 6.48
CA SER A 194 3.01 16.45 6.80
C SER A 194 3.79 17.38 7.72
N GLN A 195 3.30 18.61 7.90
CA GLN A 195 3.89 19.57 8.84
C GLN A 195 3.44 19.36 10.29
N VAL A 196 2.54 18.41 10.53
CA VAL A 196 2.03 18.10 11.87
C VAL A 196 3.11 17.40 12.70
N GLU A 197 3.15 17.68 13.98
CA GLU A 197 3.99 17.02 14.97
C GLU A 197 3.08 16.27 15.97
N LEU A 198 3.30 14.98 16.18
CA LEU A 198 2.44 14.15 17.05
C LEU A 198 3.07 13.82 18.38
N GLY A 199 4.41 13.77 18.47
CA GLY A 199 5.15 13.46 19.68
C GLY A 199 5.11 11.99 20.10
N SER A 200 4.01 11.28 19.84
CA SER A 200 3.82 9.87 20.21
C SER A 200 2.84 9.15 19.29
N GLY A 201 2.87 7.81 19.32
CA GLY A 201 1.95 6.99 18.53
C GLY A 201 2.62 5.86 17.76
N SER A 202 2.07 5.53 16.59
CA SER A 202 2.55 4.48 15.69
C SER A 202 3.60 5.04 14.73
N ARG A 203 4.87 4.99 15.11
CA ARG A 203 6.00 5.54 14.35
C ARG A 203 6.38 4.64 13.19
N LEU A 204 6.63 5.23 12.02
CA LEU A 204 7.19 4.54 10.86
C LEU A 204 8.73 4.49 10.95
N TRP A 205 9.37 5.62 11.23
CA TRP A 205 10.81 5.80 11.31
C TRP A 205 11.21 6.92 12.29
N GLU A 206 12.47 6.93 12.72
CA GLU A 206 13.07 8.08 13.40
C GLU A 206 13.52 9.14 12.38
N SER A 207 14.08 8.67 11.24
CA SER A 207 14.49 9.47 10.10
C SER A 207 14.33 8.66 8.82
N PRO A 208 13.93 9.27 7.69
CA PRO A 208 13.89 8.59 6.38
C PRO A 208 15.27 8.08 5.95
N ASP A 209 16.37 8.70 6.38
CA ASP A 209 17.75 8.32 6.04
C ASP A 209 18.13 6.91 6.51
N GLN A 210 17.36 6.32 7.44
CA GLN A 210 17.52 4.92 7.87
C GLN A 210 17.36 3.91 6.73
N LEU A 211 16.78 4.32 5.60
CA LEU A 211 16.54 3.48 4.44
C LEU A 211 17.58 3.67 3.32
N ASP A 212 18.48 4.65 3.41
CA ASP A 212 19.37 5.06 2.32
C ASP A 212 20.37 3.97 1.90
N ASP A 213 20.75 3.07 2.80
CA ASP A 213 21.63 1.94 2.47
C ASP A 213 20.98 0.92 1.53
N ARG A 214 19.65 0.78 1.59
CA ARG A 214 18.87 -0.23 0.86
C ARG A 214 18.07 0.34 -0.31
N TYR A 215 17.82 1.65 -0.30
CA TYR A 215 16.95 2.32 -1.28
C TYR A 215 17.66 3.51 -1.93
N HIS A 216 17.31 3.75 -3.19
CA HIS A 216 17.46 5.09 -3.78
C HIS A 216 16.36 5.97 -3.18
N HIS A 217 16.72 7.16 -2.73
CA HIS A 217 15.82 8.06 -2.03
C HIS A 217 15.76 9.42 -2.76
N GLU A 218 14.55 9.85 -3.09
CA GLU A 218 14.28 11.19 -3.61
C GLU A 218 13.30 11.93 -2.70
N VAL A 219 13.52 13.23 -2.56
CA VAL A 219 12.70 14.11 -1.72
C VAL A 219 12.12 15.22 -2.60
N VAL A 220 10.80 15.31 -2.64
CA VAL A 220 10.07 16.26 -3.49
C VAL A 220 9.13 17.11 -2.62
N PRO A 221 9.50 18.37 -2.34
CA PRO A 221 8.61 19.27 -1.61
C PRO A 221 7.44 19.70 -2.50
N SER A 222 6.24 19.79 -1.89
CA SER A 222 5.03 20.25 -2.57
C SER A 222 4.61 21.65 -2.11
N PRO A 223 3.97 22.44 -2.97
CA PRO A 223 3.36 23.71 -2.59
C PRO A 223 2.29 23.62 -1.49
N SER A 224 1.72 22.45 -1.25
CA SER A 224 0.79 22.19 -0.12
C SER A 224 1.48 22.21 1.25
N GLY A 225 2.82 22.24 1.28
CA GLY A 225 3.62 22.14 2.49
C GLY A 225 4.00 20.70 2.87
N VAL A 226 3.42 19.68 2.22
CA VAL A 226 3.85 18.31 2.41
C VAL A 226 5.17 18.05 1.67
N THR A 227 5.98 17.11 2.18
CA THR A 227 7.17 16.63 1.49
C THR A 227 6.98 15.17 1.14
N HIS A 228 7.10 14.84 -0.15
CA HIS A 228 7.03 13.47 -0.62
C HIS A 228 8.41 12.83 -0.61
N HIS A 229 8.56 11.72 0.11
CA HIS A 229 9.73 10.87 0.13
C HIS A 229 9.45 9.63 -0.71
N LEU A 230 10.27 9.40 -1.72
CA LEU A 230 10.16 8.32 -2.68
C LEU A 230 11.37 7.41 -2.56
N PHE A 231 11.13 6.14 -2.39
CA PHE A 231 12.17 5.13 -2.25
C PHE A 231 11.98 4.01 -3.26
N TRP A 232 13.08 3.61 -3.91
CA TRP A 232 13.14 2.44 -4.79
C TRP A 232 14.27 1.54 -4.30
N ARG A 233 13.97 0.26 -4.18
CA ARG A 233 14.98 -0.73 -3.81
C ARG A 233 16.19 -0.67 -4.75
N ARG A 234 17.39 -0.81 -4.19
CA ARG A 234 18.66 -0.89 -4.93
C ARG A 234 18.85 -2.25 -5.60
#